data_f2ee6d05d9a60fb8580964eae54ae9b5
#
_entry.id   f2ee6d05d9a60fb8580964eae54ae9b5
#
_cell.length_a   1.000
_cell.length_b   1.000
_cell.length_c   1.000
_cell.angle_alpha   90.00
_cell.angle_beta   90.00
_cell.angle_gamma   90.00
#
_symmetry.space_group_name_H-M   'P 1'
#
loop_
_entity.id
_entity.type
_entity.pdbx_description
1 polymer ?
#
loop_
_entity_poly.entity_id
_entity_poly.type
_entity_poly.pdbx_seq_one_letter_code
_entity_poly.pdbx_strand_id
1 'polypeptide(L)'
;FCEEQFLKGKNVRPQFPGRNVGMMFGLESSLHPFIGHPSYREIADLPLSERVQIMKDPAFKEKLLNEKPNFASEIEKSMNDQGNTKSQEEIKEAANLGLKLISNYDTQFILGDPPNYEPGKEDSIAALAKSKGIAELEVIYDEFLKNDGTNLVYACFTPYDNHKLDFVERAYSLKSSVAGGSDGGAHCGLICDASMPTTNLSHWARDREAGKKIPIELIVRKQTKDTAETYGLFDRGEIKTGMLADLNIIDFEKLNVTHPKMVYD
;
A
#
# COMPACT_ATOMS: atom_id res chain seq x y z
N PHE A 1 -11.49 -12.40 -21.29
CA PHE A 1 -12.78 -11.76 -21.64
C PHE A 1 -12.58 -10.30 -22.12
N CYS A 2 -12.07 -9.37 -21.29
CA CYS A 2 -11.96 -7.93 -21.67
C CYS A 2 -11.14 -7.71 -22.94
N GLU A 3 -9.96 -8.32 -23.05
CA GLU A 3 -9.12 -8.24 -24.24
C GLU A 3 -9.84 -8.75 -25.49
N GLU A 4 -10.54 -9.86 -25.38
CA GLU A 4 -11.32 -10.45 -26.49
C GLU A 4 -12.44 -9.49 -26.95
N GLN A 5 -13.17 -8.89 -26.00
CA GLN A 5 -14.24 -7.93 -26.32
C GLN A 5 -13.67 -6.67 -26.95
N PHE A 6 -12.53 -6.19 -26.45
CA PHE A 6 -11.83 -5.05 -27.00
C PHE A 6 -11.38 -5.29 -28.45
N LEU A 7 -10.79 -6.46 -28.72
CA LEU A 7 -10.37 -6.84 -30.08
C LEU A 7 -11.55 -7.01 -31.06
N LYS A 8 -12.76 -7.24 -30.53
CA LYS A 8 -14.03 -7.20 -31.32
C LYS A 8 -14.61 -5.80 -31.47
N GLY A 9 -13.87 -4.74 -31.10
CA GLY A 9 -14.28 -3.34 -31.24
C GLY A 9 -15.19 -2.82 -30.12
N LYS A 10 -15.39 -3.57 -29.02
CA LYS A 10 -16.13 -3.08 -27.85
C LYS A 10 -15.22 -2.27 -26.95
N ASN A 11 -15.71 -1.15 -26.41
CA ASN A 11 -14.94 -0.30 -25.50
C ASN A 11 -14.96 -0.87 -24.06
N VAL A 12 -14.25 -1.97 -23.85
CA VAL A 12 -14.07 -2.60 -22.53
C VAL A 12 -12.60 -2.48 -22.15
N ARG A 13 -12.32 -1.67 -21.14
CA ARG A 13 -10.96 -1.29 -20.73
C ARG A 13 -10.76 -1.63 -19.24
N PRO A 14 -10.16 -2.78 -18.90
CA PRO A 14 -9.83 -3.08 -17.51
C PRO A 14 -8.69 -2.17 -17.03
N GLN A 15 -8.86 -1.63 -15.82
CA GLN A 15 -7.80 -0.92 -15.14
C GLN A 15 -6.98 -1.90 -14.30
N PHE A 16 -5.68 -1.64 -14.18
CA PHE A 16 -4.81 -2.39 -13.29
C PHE A 16 -3.92 -1.43 -12.48
N PRO A 17 -3.67 -1.72 -11.20
CA PRO A 17 -2.69 -0.99 -10.42
C PRO A 17 -1.27 -1.34 -10.89
N GLY A 18 -0.39 -0.37 -10.91
CA GLY A 18 1.01 -0.55 -11.35
C GLY A 18 1.87 -1.33 -10.37
N ARG A 19 1.37 -1.58 -9.18
CA ARG A 19 1.97 -2.40 -8.12
C ARG A 19 0.85 -2.98 -7.25
N ASN A 20 1.21 -3.79 -6.26
CA ASN A 20 0.25 -4.22 -5.25
C ASN A 20 -0.38 -3.01 -4.56
N VAL A 21 -1.64 -3.18 -4.17
CA VAL A 21 -2.36 -2.25 -3.31
C VAL A 21 -2.24 -2.76 -1.88
N GLY A 22 -1.97 -1.88 -0.95
CA GLY A 22 -1.77 -2.26 0.45
C GLY A 22 -1.90 -1.09 1.40
N MET A 23 -1.81 -1.41 2.69
CA MET A 23 -1.87 -0.45 3.78
C MET A 23 -0.49 -0.26 4.40
N MET A 24 -0.24 0.95 4.86
CA MET A 24 0.94 1.32 5.63
C MET A 24 0.61 1.27 7.12
N PHE A 25 1.16 0.30 7.85
CA PHE A 25 1.03 0.22 9.29
C PHE A 25 2.22 0.88 9.96
N GLY A 26 1.96 1.73 10.92
CA GLY A 26 2.94 2.43 11.75
C GLY A 26 2.28 3.04 12.96
N LEU A 27 3.05 3.58 13.89
CA LEU A 27 2.50 4.18 15.12
C LEU A 27 1.60 5.41 14.89
N GLU A 28 1.73 6.06 13.73
CA GLU A 28 0.90 7.19 13.34
C GLU A 28 -0.20 6.82 12.33
N SER A 29 -0.31 5.55 11.92
CA SER A 29 -1.34 5.10 10.99
C SER A 29 -2.69 4.95 11.68
N SER A 30 -3.78 5.16 10.92
CA SER A 30 -5.16 5.02 11.43
C SER A 30 -5.50 3.57 11.81
N LEU A 31 -4.75 2.59 11.30
CA LEU A 31 -4.86 1.17 11.63
C LEU A 31 -3.48 0.54 11.71
N HIS A 32 -3.23 -0.22 12.75
CA HIS A 32 -2.05 -1.07 12.92
C HIS A 32 -2.31 -2.15 13.97
N PRO A 33 -1.46 -3.21 14.08
CA PRO A 33 -1.74 -4.35 14.96
C PRO A 33 -1.97 -4.02 16.44
N PHE A 34 -1.45 -2.90 16.94
CA PHE A 34 -1.49 -2.60 18.38
C PHE A 34 -2.67 -1.74 18.83
N ILE A 35 -3.45 -1.12 17.94
CA ILE A 35 -4.53 -0.20 18.34
C ILE A 35 -5.60 -0.85 19.22
N GLY A 36 -5.81 -2.16 19.10
CA GLY A 36 -6.74 -2.93 19.93
C GLY A 36 -6.19 -3.37 21.28
N HIS A 37 -4.90 -3.16 21.58
CA HIS A 37 -4.27 -3.61 22.82
C HIS A 37 -4.53 -2.62 23.96
N PRO A 38 -5.02 -3.07 25.14
CA PRO A 38 -5.33 -2.16 26.24
C PRO A 38 -4.18 -1.25 26.62
N SER A 39 -2.97 -1.77 26.78
CA SER A 39 -1.79 -0.96 27.14
C SER A 39 -1.43 0.08 26.08
N TYR A 40 -1.60 -0.23 24.78
CA TYR A 40 -1.34 0.76 23.72
C TYR A 40 -2.38 1.89 23.76
N ARG A 41 -3.63 1.58 24.04
CA ARG A 41 -4.71 2.57 24.14
C ARG A 41 -4.49 3.60 25.24
N GLU A 42 -3.83 3.22 26.33
CA GLU A 42 -3.46 4.13 27.42
C GLU A 42 -2.49 5.23 26.96
N ILE A 43 -1.72 4.98 25.90
CA ILE A 43 -0.70 5.89 25.37
C ILE A 43 -0.99 6.42 23.96
N ALA A 44 -2.06 5.97 23.32
CA ALA A 44 -2.34 6.25 21.91
C ALA A 44 -2.44 7.76 21.58
N ASP A 45 -2.97 8.54 22.52
CA ASP A 45 -3.16 9.99 22.37
C ASP A 45 -1.91 10.82 22.75
N LEU A 46 -0.83 10.17 23.21
CA LEU A 46 0.43 10.85 23.52
C LEU A 46 1.19 11.21 22.23
N PRO A 47 2.04 12.24 22.26
CA PRO A 47 2.98 12.53 21.18
C PRO A 47 3.81 11.29 20.81
N LEU A 48 4.16 11.14 19.52
CA LEU A 48 4.90 9.98 19.02
C LEU A 48 6.18 9.71 19.83
N SER A 49 6.94 10.75 20.15
CA SER A 49 8.18 10.64 20.93
C SER A 49 7.96 10.03 22.32
N GLU A 50 6.86 10.39 22.99
CA GLU A 50 6.50 9.85 24.30
C GLU A 50 6.04 8.40 24.19
N ARG A 51 5.20 8.07 23.20
CA ARG A 51 4.81 6.68 22.91
C ARG A 51 6.03 5.79 22.70
N VAL A 52 6.97 6.23 21.88
CA VAL A 52 8.20 5.50 21.58
C VAL A 52 9.04 5.29 22.85
N GLN A 53 9.15 6.27 23.74
CA GLN A 53 9.89 6.13 25.00
C GLN A 53 9.24 5.07 25.91
N ILE A 54 7.92 5.10 26.05
CA ILE A 54 7.19 4.11 26.86
C ILE A 54 7.32 2.72 26.24
N MET A 55 7.16 2.59 24.93
CA MET A 55 7.27 1.33 24.22
C MET A 55 8.69 0.75 24.19
N LYS A 56 9.72 1.54 24.44
CA LYS A 56 11.10 1.04 24.61
C LYS A 56 11.32 0.30 25.94
N ASP A 57 10.41 0.44 26.91
CA ASP A 57 10.48 -0.30 28.18
C ASP A 57 10.19 -1.80 27.93
N PRO A 58 11.11 -2.72 28.30
CA PRO A 58 10.90 -4.15 28.13
C PRO A 58 9.67 -4.69 28.88
N ALA A 59 9.34 -4.11 30.04
CA ALA A 59 8.16 -4.53 30.81
C ALA A 59 6.86 -4.13 30.09
N PHE A 60 6.84 -2.96 29.46
CA PHE A 60 5.72 -2.52 28.61
C PHE A 60 5.56 -3.44 27.38
N LYS A 61 6.67 -3.76 26.69
CA LYS A 61 6.69 -4.68 25.55
C LYS A 61 6.10 -6.04 25.94
N GLU A 62 6.60 -6.63 27.03
CA GLU A 62 6.12 -7.93 27.51
C GLU A 62 4.62 -7.89 27.86
N LYS A 63 4.17 -6.86 28.57
CA LYS A 63 2.76 -6.65 28.89
C LYS A 63 1.92 -6.59 27.64
N LEU A 64 2.24 -5.71 26.71
CA LEU A 64 1.47 -5.48 25.48
C LEU A 64 1.38 -6.73 24.61
N LEU A 65 2.49 -7.44 24.39
CA LEU A 65 2.51 -8.64 23.53
C LEU A 65 1.72 -9.82 24.13
N ASN A 66 1.51 -9.85 25.44
CA ASN A 66 0.71 -10.87 26.13
C ASN A 66 -0.77 -10.51 26.28
N GLU A 67 -1.18 -9.30 25.94
CA GLU A 67 -2.58 -8.85 26.00
C GLU A 67 -3.44 -9.44 24.88
N LYS A 68 -4.73 -9.58 25.17
CA LYS A 68 -5.73 -9.87 24.13
C LYS A 68 -6.25 -8.56 23.54
N PRO A 69 -6.05 -8.31 22.24
CA PRO A 69 -6.56 -7.10 21.61
C PRO A 69 -8.09 -7.12 21.49
N ASN A 70 -8.71 -5.94 21.60
CA ASN A 70 -10.14 -5.74 21.38
C ASN A 70 -10.38 -4.75 20.24
N PHE A 71 -10.28 -5.23 18.99
CA PHE A 71 -10.49 -4.41 17.80
C PHE A 71 -11.93 -4.00 17.60
N ALA A 72 -12.92 -4.76 18.07
CA ALA A 72 -14.33 -4.43 17.88
C ALA A 72 -14.67 -3.10 18.55
N SER A 73 -14.14 -2.83 19.75
CA SER A 73 -14.39 -1.56 20.45
C SER A 73 -13.74 -0.35 19.76
N GLU A 74 -12.61 -0.54 19.07
CA GLU A 74 -11.96 0.55 18.33
C GLU A 74 -12.73 0.90 17.06
N ILE A 75 -13.22 -0.10 16.35
CA ILE A 75 -14.04 0.11 15.16
C ILE A 75 -15.37 0.78 15.56
N GLU A 76 -15.99 0.34 16.63
CA GLU A 76 -17.22 0.96 17.15
C GLU A 76 -16.99 2.43 17.51
N LYS A 77 -15.89 2.75 18.21
CA LYS A 77 -15.50 4.13 18.52
C LYS A 77 -15.31 4.97 17.26
N SER A 78 -14.49 4.49 16.32
CA SER A 78 -14.21 5.19 15.06
C SER A 78 -15.46 5.43 14.22
N MET A 79 -16.41 4.50 14.21
CA MET A 79 -17.70 4.65 13.50
C MET A 79 -18.61 5.65 14.18
N ASN A 80 -18.69 5.65 15.51
CA ASN A 80 -19.49 6.59 16.27
C ASN A 80 -18.99 8.02 16.11
N ASP A 81 -17.67 8.22 16.09
CA ASP A 81 -17.02 9.52 15.87
C ASP A 81 -17.35 10.10 14.48
N GLN A 82 -17.60 9.24 13.49
CA GLN A 82 -18.04 9.63 12.14
C GLN A 82 -19.55 9.82 11.99
N GLY A 83 -20.31 9.70 13.06
CA GLY A 83 -21.77 9.84 13.04
C GLY A 83 -22.52 8.68 12.34
N ASN A 84 -21.84 7.58 12.08
CA ASN A 84 -22.39 6.38 11.45
C ASN A 84 -22.94 5.41 12.52
N THR A 85 -24.25 5.33 12.64
CA THR A 85 -24.90 4.27 13.44
C THR A 85 -24.98 2.98 12.62
N LYS A 86 -24.08 2.04 12.90
CA LYS A 86 -24.11 0.69 12.31
C LYS A 86 -24.63 -0.34 13.31
N SER A 87 -25.17 -1.42 12.79
CA SER A 87 -25.61 -2.55 13.62
C SER A 87 -24.39 -3.25 14.23
N GLN A 88 -24.59 -3.96 15.35
CA GLN A 88 -23.54 -4.76 15.99
C GLN A 88 -22.97 -5.84 15.05
N GLU A 89 -23.75 -6.30 14.09
CA GLU A 89 -23.33 -7.27 13.08
C GLU A 89 -22.35 -6.65 12.08
N GLU A 90 -22.64 -5.45 11.57
CA GLU A 90 -21.73 -4.71 10.68
C GLU A 90 -20.41 -4.34 11.37
N ILE A 91 -20.45 -3.97 12.64
CA ILE A 91 -19.26 -3.69 13.46
C ILE A 91 -18.41 -4.96 13.59
N LYS A 92 -19.04 -6.10 13.88
CA LYS A 92 -18.36 -7.39 14.00
C LYS A 92 -17.75 -7.86 12.67
N GLU A 93 -18.43 -7.68 11.56
CA GLU A 93 -17.90 -8.00 10.23
C GLU A 93 -16.71 -7.11 9.89
N ALA A 94 -16.79 -5.81 10.12
CA ALA A 94 -15.68 -4.88 9.91
C ALA A 94 -14.47 -5.22 10.80
N ALA A 95 -14.71 -5.59 12.08
CA ALA A 95 -13.66 -6.04 12.99
C ALA A 95 -12.98 -7.32 12.50
N ASN A 96 -13.76 -8.29 12.03
CA ASN A 96 -13.21 -9.53 11.49
C ASN A 96 -12.39 -9.29 10.21
N LEU A 97 -12.84 -8.39 9.34
CA LEU A 97 -12.08 -8.00 8.16
C LEU A 97 -10.77 -7.30 8.54
N GLY A 98 -10.83 -6.33 9.45
CA GLY A 98 -9.65 -5.65 9.97
C GLY A 98 -8.65 -6.63 10.59
N LEU A 99 -9.12 -7.55 11.43
CA LEU A 99 -8.29 -8.61 12.03
C LEU A 99 -7.58 -9.47 10.97
N LYS A 100 -8.29 -9.88 9.92
CA LYS A 100 -7.69 -10.65 8.82
C LYS A 100 -6.58 -9.88 8.11
N LEU A 101 -6.76 -8.57 7.91
CA LEU A 101 -5.78 -7.72 7.25
C LEU A 101 -4.52 -7.52 8.11
N ILE A 102 -4.68 -7.27 9.41
CA ILE A 102 -3.56 -7.03 10.32
C ILE A 102 -2.84 -8.30 10.78
N SER A 103 -3.44 -9.49 10.62
CA SER A 103 -2.86 -10.78 11.03
C SER A 103 -2.36 -11.65 9.87
N ASN A 104 -2.41 -11.15 8.64
CA ASN A 104 -1.85 -11.88 7.49
C ASN A 104 -0.36 -11.56 7.31
N TYR A 105 0.47 -12.08 8.19
CA TYR A 105 1.90 -11.79 8.24
C TYR A 105 2.70 -12.31 7.03
N ASP A 106 2.14 -13.23 6.25
CA ASP A 106 2.75 -13.70 5.00
C ASP A 106 2.77 -12.62 3.90
N THR A 107 1.85 -11.65 3.97
CA THR A 107 1.77 -10.54 3.00
C THR A 107 2.12 -9.19 3.61
N GLN A 108 2.75 -9.18 4.77
CA GLN A 108 3.27 -7.98 5.43
C GLN A 108 4.79 -7.92 5.33
N PHE A 109 5.33 -6.75 5.04
CA PHE A 109 6.75 -6.53 4.79
C PHE A 109 7.22 -5.24 5.44
N ILE A 110 8.47 -5.21 5.90
CA ILE A 110 9.10 -3.96 6.31
C ILE A 110 9.28 -3.09 5.07
N LEU A 111 8.74 -1.88 5.12
CA LEU A 111 8.92 -0.93 4.02
C LEU A 111 10.28 -0.26 4.16
N GLY A 112 11.21 -0.60 3.25
CA GLY A 112 12.56 -0.05 3.23
C GLY A 112 12.62 1.40 2.74
N ASP A 113 13.82 1.98 2.75
CA ASP A 113 14.14 3.26 2.11
C ASP A 113 15.34 3.08 1.18
N PRO A 114 15.15 3.12 -0.15
CA PRO A 114 13.89 3.32 -0.89
C PRO A 114 12.89 2.18 -0.67
N PRO A 115 11.58 2.47 -0.82
CA PRO A 115 10.54 1.47 -0.58
C PRO A 115 10.54 0.36 -1.63
N ASN A 116 10.55 -0.89 -1.18
CA ASN A 116 10.40 -2.05 -2.06
C ASN A 116 8.93 -2.50 -2.09
N TYR A 117 8.27 -2.34 -3.23
CA TYR A 117 6.89 -2.77 -3.44
C TYR A 117 6.75 -4.13 -4.15
N GLU A 118 7.85 -4.83 -4.38
CA GLU A 118 7.88 -6.22 -4.88
C GLU A 118 8.81 -7.08 -3.99
N PRO A 119 8.59 -7.12 -2.64
CA PRO A 119 9.42 -7.92 -1.73
C PRO A 119 9.20 -9.41 -1.94
N GLY A 120 10.24 -10.21 -1.75
CA GLY A 120 10.17 -11.67 -1.81
C GLY A 120 9.42 -12.29 -0.61
N LYS A 121 9.10 -13.57 -0.72
CA LYS A 121 8.45 -14.31 0.38
C LYS A 121 9.31 -14.34 1.65
N GLU A 122 10.60 -14.40 1.49
CA GLU A 122 11.60 -14.42 2.56
C GLU A 122 11.66 -13.11 3.37
N ASP A 123 11.16 -12.01 2.80
CA ASP A 123 11.12 -10.70 3.43
C ASP A 123 9.82 -10.48 4.23
N SER A 124 8.87 -11.44 4.20
CA SER A 124 7.61 -11.32 4.93
C SER A 124 7.84 -11.32 6.45
N ILE A 125 6.95 -10.64 7.17
CA ILE A 125 6.98 -10.62 8.64
C ILE A 125 6.96 -12.06 9.20
N ALA A 126 6.17 -12.96 8.61
CA ALA A 126 6.14 -14.37 8.99
C ALA A 126 7.49 -15.06 8.80
N ALA A 127 8.16 -14.84 7.66
CA ALA A 127 9.49 -15.41 7.41
C ALA A 127 10.56 -14.83 8.34
N LEU A 128 10.53 -13.52 8.59
CA LEU A 128 11.43 -12.85 9.52
C LEU A 128 11.23 -13.34 10.96
N ALA A 129 9.99 -13.48 11.41
CA ALA A 129 9.67 -14.03 12.74
C ALA A 129 10.23 -15.45 12.91
N LYS A 130 9.97 -16.30 11.91
CA LYS A 130 10.49 -17.68 11.90
C LYS A 130 12.01 -17.71 11.92
N SER A 131 12.69 -16.87 11.16
CA SER A 131 14.17 -16.84 11.11
C SER A 131 14.79 -16.39 12.43
N LYS A 132 14.10 -15.50 13.17
CA LYS A 132 14.54 -14.97 14.46
C LYS A 132 14.09 -15.83 15.66
N GLY A 133 13.14 -16.75 15.47
CA GLY A 133 12.55 -17.55 16.53
C GLY A 133 11.68 -16.74 17.52
N ILE A 134 11.03 -15.68 17.07
CA ILE A 134 10.15 -14.79 17.84
C ILE A 134 8.76 -14.69 17.19
N ALA A 135 7.79 -14.10 17.90
CA ALA A 135 6.46 -13.89 17.35
C ALA A 135 6.44 -12.79 16.28
N GLU A 136 5.49 -12.89 15.34
CA GLU A 136 5.32 -11.91 14.25
C GLU A 136 5.01 -10.51 14.79
N LEU A 137 4.15 -10.39 15.79
CA LEU A 137 3.85 -9.13 16.47
C LEU A 137 5.09 -8.50 17.11
N GLU A 138 6.02 -9.32 17.60
CA GLU A 138 7.27 -8.82 18.16
C GLU A 138 8.18 -8.23 17.08
N VAL A 139 8.23 -8.83 15.88
CA VAL A 139 8.95 -8.25 14.73
C VAL A 139 8.38 -6.88 14.38
N ILE A 140 7.06 -6.76 14.31
CA ILE A 140 6.38 -5.49 13.99
C ILE A 140 6.62 -4.45 15.09
N TYR A 141 6.57 -4.87 16.35
CA TYR A 141 6.82 -4.01 17.50
C TYR A 141 8.21 -3.37 17.42
N ASP A 142 9.23 -4.21 17.25
CA ASP A 142 10.61 -3.76 17.16
C ASP A 142 10.85 -2.88 15.92
N GLU A 143 10.14 -3.15 14.83
CA GLU A 143 10.22 -2.34 13.62
C GLU A 143 9.61 -0.96 13.82
N PHE A 144 8.47 -0.87 14.47
CA PHE A 144 7.80 0.41 14.76
C PHE A 144 8.60 1.34 15.68
N LEU A 145 9.54 0.82 16.45
CA LEU A 145 10.38 1.65 17.32
C LEU A 145 11.62 2.21 16.63
N LYS A 146 11.91 1.80 15.40
CA LYS A 146 13.05 2.32 14.64
C LYS A 146 12.75 3.72 14.10
N ASN A 147 13.81 4.46 13.78
CA ASN A 147 13.73 5.82 13.24
C ASN A 147 12.75 6.72 14.02
N ASP A 148 12.86 6.68 15.37
CA ASP A 148 12.01 7.45 16.27
C ASP A 148 10.50 7.21 16.09
N GLY A 149 10.13 5.99 15.72
CA GLY A 149 8.73 5.57 15.60
C GLY A 149 8.10 5.79 14.22
N THR A 150 8.85 6.22 13.23
CA THR A 150 8.33 6.55 11.89
C THR A 150 8.41 5.39 10.89
N ASN A 151 8.98 4.25 11.27
CA ASN A 151 9.06 3.10 10.38
C ASN A 151 7.67 2.51 10.09
N LEU A 152 7.55 1.96 8.88
CA LEU A 152 6.30 1.42 8.36
C LEU A 152 6.44 -0.04 7.98
N VAL A 153 5.36 -0.79 8.21
CA VAL A 153 5.13 -2.12 7.67
C VAL A 153 4.08 -2.01 6.57
N TYR A 154 4.38 -2.55 5.40
CA TYR A 154 3.51 -2.56 4.25
C TYR A 154 2.72 -3.87 4.22
N ALA A 155 1.40 -3.80 4.34
CA ALA A 155 0.49 -4.93 4.26
C ALA A 155 -0.14 -5.00 2.87
N CYS A 156 0.33 -5.91 2.03
CA CYS A 156 -0.17 -6.12 0.68
C CYS A 156 -1.46 -6.95 0.71
N PHE A 157 -2.47 -6.55 -0.05
CA PHE A 157 -3.70 -7.35 -0.17
C PHE A 157 -4.12 -7.63 -1.61
N THR A 158 -3.69 -6.88 -2.61
CA THR A 158 -3.96 -7.20 -4.03
C THR A 158 -3.17 -6.31 -4.99
N PRO A 159 -2.85 -6.74 -6.20
CA PRO A 159 -2.63 -8.12 -6.61
C PRO A 159 -1.20 -8.54 -6.26
N TYR A 160 -1.02 -9.51 -5.37
CA TYR A 160 0.32 -9.95 -4.95
C TYR A 160 0.35 -11.47 -4.69
N ASP A 161 -0.15 -12.24 -5.65
CA ASP A 161 -0.16 -13.70 -5.56
C ASP A 161 1.26 -14.26 -5.64
N ASN A 162 1.55 -15.20 -4.77
CA ASN A 162 2.86 -15.86 -4.70
C ASN A 162 4.06 -14.89 -4.59
N HIS A 163 3.87 -13.72 -4.01
CA HIS A 163 4.92 -12.71 -3.84
C HIS A 163 5.55 -12.28 -5.17
N LYS A 164 4.70 -12.09 -6.19
CA LYS A 164 5.11 -11.66 -7.54
C LYS A 164 4.06 -10.76 -8.16
N LEU A 165 4.53 -9.84 -8.98
CA LEU A 165 3.68 -8.95 -9.77
C LEU A 165 3.40 -9.48 -11.20
N ASP A 166 3.34 -10.80 -11.38
CA ASP A 166 3.11 -11.44 -12.70
C ASP A 166 1.79 -11.00 -13.32
N PHE A 167 0.77 -10.70 -12.50
CA PHE A 167 -0.49 -10.16 -12.98
C PHE A 167 -0.29 -8.79 -13.63
N VAL A 168 0.46 -7.90 -13.00
CA VAL A 168 0.74 -6.55 -13.51
C VAL A 168 1.57 -6.63 -14.80
N GLU A 169 2.59 -7.51 -14.84
CA GLU A 169 3.38 -7.75 -16.04
C GLU A 169 2.50 -8.17 -17.23
N ARG A 170 1.57 -9.12 -17.00
CA ARG A 170 0.60 -9.53 -18.03
C ARG A 170 -0.33 -8.40 -18.42
N ALA A 171 -0.80 -7.61 -17.46
CA ALA A 171 -1.70 -6.49 -17.73
C ALA A 171 -1.08 -5.46 -18.66
N TYR A 172 0.22 -5.17 -18.52
CA TYR A 172 0.94 -4.29 -19.46
C TYR A 172 0.92 -4.79 -20.90
N SER A 173 0.92 -6.10 -21.13
CA SER A 173 0.94 -6.70 -22.46
C SER A 173 -0.41 -6.62 -23.18
N LEU A 174 -1.52 -6.41 -22.46
CA LEU A 174 -2.86 -6.37 -23.03
C LEU A 174 -3.14 -5.01 -23.72
N LYS A 175 -3.72 -5.04 -24.92
CA LYS A 175 -4.08 -3.81 -25.65
C LYS A 175 -5.24 -3.07 -24.98
N SER A 176 -6.16 -3.82 -24.38
CA SER A 176 -7.36 -3.26 -23.73
C SER A 176 -7.08 -2.60 -22.37
N SER A 177 -6.01 -2.99 -21.69
CA SER A 177 -5.75 -2.53 -20.32
C SER A 177 -5.22 -1.09 -20.26
N VAL A 178 -5.53 -0.42 -19.17
CA VAL A 178 -4.98 0.91 -18.84
C VAL A 178 -4.42 0.90 -17.43
N ALA A 179 -3.32 1.63 -17.21
CA ALA A 179 -2.77 1.78 -15.88
C ALA A 179 -3.64 2.73 -15.05
N GLY A 180 -3.90 2.35 -13.80
CA GLY A 180 -4.74 3.11 -12.87
C GLY A 180 -4.29 2.89 -11.43
N GLY A 181 -5.11 3.31 -10.46
CA GLY A 181 -4.92 3.00 -9.06
C GLY A 181 -3.99 3.93 -8.30
N SER A 182 -3.84 5.20 -8.70
CA SER A 182 -3.06 6.15 -7.90
C SER A 182 -3.81 6.79 -6.75
N ASP A 183 -5.15 6.77 -6.74
CA ASP A 183 -6.09 7.15 -5.67
C ASP A 183 -5.57 8.13 -4.60
N GLY A 184 -4.87 9.19 -5.02
CA GLY A 184 -4.32 10.18 -4.11
C GLY A 184 -5.44 10.90 -3.33
N GLY A 185 -5.32 10.90 -1.99
CA GLY A 185 -6.26 11.58 -1.11
C GLY A 185 -7.34 10.71 -0.46
N ALA A 186 -7.47 9.43 -0.84
CA ALA A 186 -8.32 8.48 -0.14
C ALA A 186 -7.52 7.73 0.94
N HIS A 187 -8.13 7.55 2.11
CA HIS A 187 -7.54 6.80 3.23
C HIS A 187 -6.10 7.23 3.59
N CYS A 188 -5.84 8.53 3.61
CA CYS A 188 -4.50 9.11 3.77
C CYS A 188 -3.75 8.65 5.04
N GLY A 189 -4.46 8.22 6.07
CA GLY A 189 -3.88 7.63 7.28
C GLY A 189 -3.42 6.17 7.14
N LEU A 190 -3.58 5.55 5.94
CA LEU A 190 -3.27 4.14 5.69
C LEU A 190 -2.69 3.86 4.32
N ILE A 191 -3.11 4.58 3.28
CA ILE A 191 -2.81 4.28 1.88
C ILE A 191 -1.95 5.38 1.28
N CYS A 192 -0.87 4.98 0.58
CA CYS A 192 0.04 5.89 -0.12
C CYS A 192 0.25 5.44 -1.57
N ASP A 193 -0.81 5.46 -2.38
CA ASP A 193 -0.81 4.95 -3.75
C ASP A 193 -0.60 6.03 -4.82
N ALA A 194 -0.63 7.33 -4.45
CA ALA A 194 -0.37 8.44 -5.36
C ALA A 194 0.97 8.34 -6.11
N SER A 195 1.95 7.60 -5.58
CA SER A 195 3.23 7.34 -6.20
C SER A 195 3.23 6.23 -7.28
N MET A 196 2.10 5.56 -7.54
CA MET A 196 2.02 4.49 -8.56
C MET A 196 2.48 4.92 -9.95
N PRO A 197 2.13 6.09 -10.50
CA PRO A 197 2.63 6.53 -11.81
C PRO A 197 4.15 6.63 -11.84
N THR A 198 4.78 7.10 -10.76
CA THR A 198 6.24 7.15 -10.64
C THR A 198 6.83 5.74 -10.52
N THR A 199 6.23 4.86 -9.71
CA THR A 199 6.64 3.46 -9.61
C THR A 199 6.58 2.75 -10.96
N ASN A 200 5.56 3.02 -11.78
CA ASN A 200 5.45 2.45 -13.11
C ASN A 200 6.66 2.79 -13.98
N LEU A 201 7.14 4.03 -13.92
CA LEU A 201 8.30 4.45 -14.70
C LEU A 201 9.61 3.94 -14.10
N SER A 202 9.83 4.12 -12.79
CA SER A 202 11.10 3.75 -12.16
C SER A 202 11.24 2.23 -12.01
N HIS A 203 10.29 1.57 -11.36
CA HIS A 203 10.38 0.14 -11.08
C HIS A 203 10.27 -0.70 -12.35
N TRP A 204 9.17 -0.56 -13.11
CA TRP A 204 8.91 -1.43 -14.25
C TRP A 204 9.86 -1.23 -15.42
N ALA A 205 10.30 0.02 -15.70
CA ALA A 205 11.20 0.28 -16.83
C ALA A 205 12.67 0.16 -16.45
N ARG A 206 13.07 0.50 -15.21
CA ARG A 206 14.47 0.64 -14.82
C ARG A 206 14.92 -0.37 -13.76
N ASP A 207 14.22 -0.42 -12.61
CA ASP A 207 14.80 -0.98 -11.38
C ASP A 207 14.37 -2.41 -11.10
N ARG A 208 13.33 -2.94 -11.74
CA ARG A 208 12.80 -4.28 -11.47
C ARG A 208 13.84 -5.37 -11.69
N GLU A 209 14.03 -6.20 -10.67
CA GLU A 209 14.93 -7.37 -10.69
C GLU A 209 14.17 -8.70 -10.64
N ALA A 210 12.96 -8.70 -10.07
CA ALA A 210 12.15 -9.92 -9.85
C ALA A 210 11.54 -10.54 -11.14
N GLY A 211 11.70 -9.88 -12.30
CA GLY A 211 11.12 -10.34 -13.56
C GLY A 211 11.51 -9.45 -14.75
N LYS A 212 10.71 -9.50 -15.81
CA LYS A 212 10.97 -8.70 -17.01
C LYS A 212 10.70 -7.22 -16.74
N LYS A 213 11.57 -6.37 -17.30
CA LYS A 213 11.31 -4.94 -17.41
C LYS A 213 10.34 -4.67 -18.57
N ILE A 214 9.55 -3.64 -18.41
CA ILE A 214 8.60 -3.20 -19.44
C ILE A 214 9.23 -2.03 -20.21
N PRO A 215 9.15 -2.02 -21.57
CA PRO A 215 9.64 -0.89 -22.34
C PRO A 215 9.00 0.43 -21.88
N ILE A 216 9.83 1.45 -21.67
CA ILE A 216 9.37 2.75 -21.14
C ILE A 216 8.29 3.37 -22.02
N GLU A 217 8.40 3.19 -23.33
CA GLU A 217 7.42 3.70 -24.31
C GLU A 217 6.03 3.10 -24.09
N LEU A 218 5.97 1.81 -23.71
CA LEU A 218 4.71 1.15 -23.39
C LEU A 218 4.12 1.69 -22.08
N ILE A 219 4.94 1.91 -21.07
CA ILE A 219 4.49 2.49 -19.80
C ILE A 219 3.96 3.91 -20.00
N VAL A 220 4.72 4.74 -20.70
CA VAL A 220 4.29 6.10 -21.03
C VAL A 220 2.98 6.09 -21.82
N ARG A 221 2.87 5.26 -22.85
CA ARG A 221 1.64 5.11 -23.62
C ARG A 221 0.45 4.72 -22.75
N LYS A 222 0.61 3.74 -21.86
CA LYS A 222 -0.44 3.27 -20.93
C LYS A 222 -0.91 4.37 -19.98
N GLN A 223 0.00 5.24 -19.54
CA GLN A 223 -0.31 6.34 -18.61
C GLN A 223 -0.77 7.64 -19.31
N THR A 224 -0.63 7.73 -20.63
CA THR A 224 -1.00 8.93 -21.39
C THR A 224 -2.07 8.61 -22.42
N LYS A 225 -1.69 8.16 -23.61
CA LYS A 225 -2.59 7.96 -24.76
C LYS A 225 -3.73 6.97 -24.46
N ASP A 226 -3.39 5.76 -23.98
CA ASP A 226 -4.40 4.72 -23.74
C ASP A 226 -5.40 5.15 -22.66
N THR A 227 -4.95 5.89 -21.65
CA THR A 227 -5.81 6.47 -20.60
C THR A 227 -6.66 7.61 -21.16
N ALA A 228 -6.08 8.55 -21.91
CA ALA A 228 -6.80 9.66 -22.53
C ALA A 228 -7.91 9.15 -23.45
N GLU A 229 -7.61 8.21 -24.34
CA GLU A 229 -8.60 7.60 -25.23
C GLU A 229 -9.72 6.88 -24.47
N THR A 230 -9.40 6.24 -23.34
CA THR A 230 -10.38 5.55 -22.49
C THR A 230 -11.45 6.51 -21.96
N TYR A 231 -11.04 7.73 -21.60
CA TYR A 231 -11.92 8.78 -21.10
C TYR A 231 -12.47 9.71 -22.20
N GLY A 232 -12.20 9.42 -23.46
CA GLY A 232 -12.66 10.25 -24.57
C GLY A 232 -11.94 11.59 -24.74
N LEU A 233 -10.73 11.71 -24.20
CA LEU A 233 -9.88 12.90 -24.28
C LEU A 233 -8.96 12.76 -25.49
N PHE A 234 -9.48 13.00 -26.69
CA PHE A 234 -8.76 12.76 -27.95
C PHE A 234 -7.82 13.89 -28.35
N ASP A 235 -7.75 14.96 -27.58
CA ASP A 235 -6.93 16.14 -27.79
C ASP A 235 -5.59 16.12 -27.05
N ARG A 236 -5.27 15.02 -26.36
CA ARG A 236 -4.07 14.85 -25.50
C ARG A 236 -3.56 13.42 -25.49
N GLY A 237 -2.43 13.19 -24.79
CA GLY A 237 -1.81 11.87 -24.63
C GLY A 237 -0.78 11.53 -25.70
N GLU A 238 -0.59 12.37 -26.71
CA GLU A 238 0.46 12.28 -27.74
C GLU A 238 1.13 13.64 -27.96
N ILE A 239 2.41 13.64 -28.26
CA ILE A 239 3.14 14.83 -28.71
C ILE A 239 2.92 14.95 -30.22
N LYS A 240 1.94 15.77 -30.64
CA LYS A 240 1.55 15.95 -32.02
C LYS A 240 0.97 17.35 -32.25
N THR A 241 1.22 17.93 -33.41
CA THR A 241 0.65 19.23 -33.80
C THR A 241 -0.88 19.23 -33.69
N GLY A 242 -1.42 20.22 -32.99
CA GLY A 242 -2.86 20.36 -32.74
C GLY A 242 -3.36 19.70 -31.47
N MET A 243 -2.51 18.99 -30.73
CA MET A 243 -2.84 18.41 -29.43
C MET A 243 -2.50 19.38 -28.30
N LEU A 244 -3.15 19.20 -27.14
CA LEU A 244 -2.79 19.91 -25.90
C LEU A 244 -1.39 19.51 -25.45
N ALA A 245 -0.60 20.52 -25.10
CA ALA A 245 0.80 20.35 -24.69
C ALA A 245 0.94 20.26 -23.16
N ASP A 246 0.20 19.36 -22.51
CA ASP A 246 0.39 19.02 -21.10
C ASP A 246 1.60 18.08 -21.00
N LEU A 247 2.78 18.63 -20.72
CA LEU A 247 4.05 17.93 -20.80
C LEU A 247 4.74 17.83 -19.45
N ASN A 248 5.29 16.65 -19.17
CA ASN A 248 6.19 16.42 -18.05
C ASN A 248 7.64 16.27 -18.55
N ILE A 249 8.56 17.02 -17.93
CA ILE A 249 10.00 16.82 -18.12
C ILE A 249 10.51 16.00 -16.97
N ILE A 250 11.05 14.81 -17.25
CA ILE A 250 11.43 13.83 -16.25
C ILE A 250 12.92 13.50 -16.38
N ASP A 251 13.69 13.70 -15.31
CA ASP A 251 15.02 13.12 -15.20
C ASP A 251 14.86 11.63 -14.82
N PHE A 252 14.83 10.77 -15.82
CA PHE A 252 14.52 9.36 -15.66
C PHE A 252 15.55 8.62 -14.76
N GLU A 253 16.81 9.00 -14.83
CA GLU A 253 17.86 8.37 -14.02
C GLU A 253 17.72 8.71 -12.53
N LYS A 254 17.19 9.89 -12.21
CA LYS A 254 16.97 10.35 -10.83
C LYS A 254 15.55 10.13 -10.33
N LEU A 255 14.65 9.69 -11.22
CA LEU A 255 13.27 9.45 -10.82
C LEU A 255 13.21 8.38 -9.74
N ASN A 256 12.62 8.72 -8.60
CA ASN A 256 12.59 7.85 -7.43
C ASN A 256 11.27 8.02 -6.65
N VAL A 257 10.88 6.97 -5.95
CA VAL A 257 9.82 7.00 -4.93
C VAL A 257 10.51 6.98 -3.58
N THR A 258 10.26 8.00 -2.78
CA THR A 258 10.80 8.09 -1.42
C THR A 258 9.93 7.32 -0.43
N HIS A 259 10.50 6.98 0.73
CA HIS A 259 9.75 6.42 1.85
C HIS A 259 8.58 7.36 2.20
N PRO A 260 7.34 6.85 2.31
CA PRO A 260 6.18 7.66 2.69
C PRO A 260 6.33 8.18 4.12
N LYS A 261 5.77 9.35 4.36
CA LYS A 261 5.71 9.97 5.68
C LYS A 261 4.28 10.28 6.03
N MET A 262 3.91 10.03 7.27
CA MET A 262 2.62 10.49 7.79
C MET A 262 2.72 12.00 8.05
N VAL A 263 1.75 12.75 7.54
CA VAL A 263 1.65 14.20 7.73
C VAL A 263 0.24 14.49 8.20
N TYR A 264 0.13 15.19 9.33
CA TYR A 264 -1.12 15.71 9.87
C TYR A 264 -1.07 17.23 9.82
N ASP A 265 -2.15 17.87 9.34
CA ASP A 265 -2.34 19.31 9.32
C ASP A 265 -2.85 19.83 10.67
#